data_9281b23becaa001ead146dcf01bb3fc2
#
_entry.id   9281b23becaa001ead146dcf01bb3fc2
#
_cell.length_a   1.000
_cell.length_b   1.000
_cell.length_c   1.000
_cell.angle_alpha   90.00
_cell.angle_beta   90.00
_cell.angle_gamma   90.00
#
_symmetry.space_group_name_H-M   'P 1'
#
loop_
_entity.id
_entity.type
_entity.pdbx_description
1 polymer ?
#
loop_
_entity_poly.entity_id
_entity_poly.type
_entity_poly.pdbx_seq_one_letter_code
_entity_poly.pdbx_strand_id
1 'polypeptide(L)'
;MYKRQTLDSESDTWIAHQRASSKRVQSIGFNPNGNLWMLSRGAEIRFNEDSNDFENWSKPIVPILNGYNYLDMGWDPEGNIWAGGGNGTLIVSKDDGKTWSSDPIASNLPTNFIKIQFLEKDELDSPKGFILGERGYILKWNG
;
A
#
# COMPACT_ATOMS: atom_id res chain seq x y z
N MET A 1 10.79 -22.50 -5.37
CA MET A 1 10.07 -22.34 -4.09
C MET A 1 8.85 -21.45 -4.32
N TYR A 2 7.70 -21.97 -4.03
CA TYR A 2 6.43 -21.21 -4.10
C TYR A 2 6.27 -20.43 -2.81
N LYS A 3 6.05 -19.11 -2.91
CA LYS A 3 5.84 -18.23 -1.74
C LYS A 3 4.49 -17.54 -1.75
N ARG A 4 3.61 -17.95 -2.63
CA ARG A 4 2.27 -17.44 -2.79
C ARG A 4 1.32 -18.62 -2.88
N GLN A 5 0.27 -18.61 -2.08
CA GLN A 5 -0.70 -19.69 -2.00
C GLN A 5 -2.09 -19.14 -1.79
N THR A 6 -3.10 -19.83 -2.30
CA THR A 6 -4.52 -19.59 -2.01
C THR A 6 -5.10 -20.79 -1.30
N LEU A 7 -6.01 -20.57 -0.37
CA LEU A 7 -6.78 -21.63 0.27
C LEU A 7 -7.92 -22.02 -0.66
N ASP A 8 -7.95 -23.27 -1.07
CA ASP A 8 -9.10 -23.85 -1.72
C ASP A 8 -10.13 -24.29 -0.66
N SER A 9 -11.28 -23.63 -0.65
CA SER A 9 -12.31 -23.86 0.34
C SER A 9 -13.05 -25.20 0.20
N GLU A 10 -12.97 -25.83 -0.97
CA GLU A 10 -13.60 -27.16 -1.20
C GLU A 10 -12.73 -28.30 -0.68
N SER A 11 -11.43 -28.20 -0.90
CA SER A 11 -10.47 -29.23 -0.48
C SER A 11 -9.77 -28.93 0.85
N ASP A 12 -9.95 -27.73 1.41
CA ASP A 12 -9.24 -27.21 2.59
C ASP A 12 -7.70 -27.33 2.47
N THR A 13 -7.20 -27.09 1.24
CA THR A 13 -5.78 -27.18 0.92
C THR A 13 -5.23 -25.87 0.36
N TRP A 14 -3.94 -25.62 0.56
CA TRP A 14 -3.25 -24.49 0.00
C TRP A 14 -2.70 -24.78 -1.40
N ILE A 15 -3.18 -24.03 -2.39
CA ILE A 15 -2.71 -24.12 -3.77
C ILE A 15 -1.53 -23.17 -3.94
N ALA A 16 -0.40 -23.70 -4.41
CA ALA A 16 0.83 -22.94 -4.65
C ALA A 16 0.78 -22.21 -6.00
N HIS A 17 1.21 -20.95 -6.00
CA HIS A 17 1.30 -20.09 -7.19
C HIS A 17 2.72 -19.62 -7.44
N GLN A 18 3.01 -19.21 -8.67
CA GLN A 18 4.27 -18.58 -9.00
C GLN A 18 4.38 -17.20 -8.35
N ARG A 19 5.59 -16.76 -8.05
CA ARG A 19 5.82 -15.46 -7.45
C ARG A 19 5.58 -14.34 -8.45
N ALA A 20 4.80 -13.34 -8.07
CA ALA A 20 4.64 -12.09 -8.84
C ALA A 20 5.87 -11.18 -8.75
N SER A 21 6.67 -11.30 -7.70
CA SER A 21 7.90 -10.55 -7.50
C SER A 21 8.97 -11.44 -6.88
N SER A 22 10.22 -11.25 -7.27
CA SER A 22 11.38 -11.87 -6.61
C SER A 22 11.76 -11.16 -5.30
N LYS A 23 11.25 -9.95 -5.09
CA LYS A 23 11.55 -9.13 -3.92
C LYS A 23 10.63 -9.47 -2.74
N ARG A 24 11.08 -9.10 -1.54
CA ARG A 24 10.28 -9.26 -0.33
C ARG A 24 9.04 -8.38 -0.40
N VAL A 25 7.87 -8.97 -0.20
CA VAL A 25 6.60 -8.24 -0.02
C VAL A 25 6.62 -7.58 1.36
N GLN A 26 6.33 -6.28 1.40
CA GLN A 26 6.27 -5.47 2.60
C GLN A 26 4.83 -5.31 3.11
N SER A 27 3.90 -5.09 2.19
CA SER A 27 2.49 -4.92 2.50
C SER A 27 1.61 -5.38 1.35
N ILE A 28 0.36 -5.70 1.67
CA ILE A 28 -0.67 -6.14 0.74
C ILE A 28 -2.03 -5.64 1.24
N GLY A 29 -2.95 -5.36 0.34
CA GLY A 29 -4.30 -4.92 0.68
C GLY A 29 -5.17 -4.80 -0.55
N PHE A 30 -6.36 -4.23 -0.35
CA PHE A 30 -7.31 -3.97 -1.42
C PHE A 30 -7.39 -2.47 -1.69
N ASN A 31 -7.58 -2.10 -2.96
CA ASN A 31 -7.94 -0.75 -3.33
C ASN A 31 -9.47 -0.54 -3.16
N PRO A 32 -10.00 0.68 -3.31
CA PRO A 32 -11.43 0.95 -3.19
C PRO A 32 -12.32 0.17 -4.16
N ASN A 33 -11.77 -0.30 -5.29
CA ASN A 33 -12.49 -1.12 -6.26
C ASN A 33 -12.45 -2.61 -5.94
N GLY A 34 -11.85 -3.01 -4.83
CA GLY A 34 -11.72 -4.42 -4.43
C GLY A 34 -10.58 -5.17 -5.10
N ASN A 35 -9.73 -4.50 -5.87
CA ASN A 35 -8.57 -5.12 -6.48
C ASN A 35 -7.40 -5.22 -5.51
N LEU A 36 -6.70 -6.32 -5.57
CA LEU A 36 -5.55 -6.58 -4.71
C LEU A 36 -4.34 -5.75 -5.16
N TRP A 37 -3.61 -5.20 -4.21
CA TRP A 37 -2.31 -4.58 -4.45
C TRP A 37 -1.22 -5.21 -3.60
N MET A 38 0.01 -5.07 -4.04
CA MET A 38 1.19 -5.56 -3.36
C MET A 38 2.31 -4.52 -3.42
N LEU A 39 2.90 -4.24 -2.27
CA LEU A 39 4.09 -3.40 -2.13
C LEU A 39 5.28 -4.28 -1.80
N SER A 40 6.32 -4.20 -2.63
CA SER A 40 7.55 -4.97 -2.45
C SER A 40 8.74 -4.07 -2.13
N ARG A 41 9.77 -4.65 -1.54
CA ARG A 41 11.04 -3.97 -1.26
C ARG A 41 11.61 -3.33 -2.53
N GLY A 42 12.13 -2.11 -2.41
CA GLY A 42 12.59 -1.30 -3.53
C GLY A 42 11.49 -0.49 -4.19
N ALA A 43 10.41 -0.22 -3.44
CA ALA A 43 9.28 0.62 -3.84
C ALA A 43 8.49 0.08 -5.04
N GLU A 44 8.50 -1.23 -5.29
CA GLU A 44 7.69 -1.81 -6.37
C GLU A 44 6.24 -2.01 -5.92
N ILE A 45 5.34 -1.30 -6.59
CA ILE A 45 3.89 -1.44 -6.41
C ILE A 45 3.34 -2.24 -7.59
N ARG A 46 2.54 -3.25 -7.31
CA ARG A 46 1.84 -4.06 -8.31
C ARG A 46 0.38 -4.16 -7.97
N PHE A 47 -0.45 -4.19 -8.99
CA PHE A 47 -1.89 -4.39 -8.89
C PHE A 47 -2.27 -5.70 -9.55
N ASN A 48 -3.26 -6.36 -8.96
CA ASN A 48 -3.96 -7.48 -9.57
C ASN A 48 -5.36 -6.96 -9.92
N GLU A 49 -5.68 -6.87 -11.20
CA GLU A 49 -6.95 -6.30 -11.68
C GLU A 49 -8.11 -7.30 -11.58
N ASP A 50 -7.80 -8.58 -11.44
CA ASP A 50 -8.78 -9.64 -11.20
C ASP A 50 -8.40 -10.45 -9.96
N SER A 51 -9.07 -10.21 -8.86
CA SER A 51 -8.82 -10.93 -7.60
C SER A 51 -9.13 -12.44 -7.68
N ASN A 52 -9.87 -12.88 -8.70
CA ASN A 52 -10.11 -14.31 -8.96
C ASN A 52 -8.96 -14.96 -9.74
N ASP A 53 -8.18 -14.17 -10.47
CA ASP A 53 -6.96 -14.61 -11.12
C ASP A 53 -5.72 -14.15 -10.36
N PHE A 54 -5.31 -14.92 -9.38
CA PHE A 54 -4.16 -14.60 -8.52
C PHE A 54 -2.80 -14.67 -9.24
N GLU A 55 -2.76 -15.10 -10.48
CA GLU A 55 -1.53 -15.17 -11.28
C GLU A 55 -1.22 -13.87 -12.03
N ASN A 56 -2.23 -13.06 -12.32
CA ASN A 56 -2.10 -11.92 -13.23
C ASN A 56 -1.85 -10.61 -12.47
N TRP A 57 -0.58 -10.21 -12.39
CA TRP A 57 -0.14 -8.99 -11.75
C TRP A 57 0.41 -7.98 -12.75
N SER A 58 0.12 -6.71 -12.54
CA SER A 58 0.64 -5.62 -13.35
C SER A 58 2.17 -5.58 -13.37
N LYS A 59 2.72 -4.88 -14.35
CA LYS A 59 4.12 -4.44 -14.29
C LYS A 59 4.32 -3.58 -13.04
N PRO A 60 5.52 -3.56 -12.44
CA PRO A 60 5.76 -2.75 -11.26
C PRO A 60 5.69 -1.26 -11.59
N ILE A 61 4.98 -0.51 -10.75
CA ILE A 61 5.06 0.94 -10.69
C ILE A 61 6.08 1.25 -9.60
N VAL A 62 7.05 2.07 -9.92
CA VAL A 62 8.08 2.51 -8.97
C VAL A 62 8.00 4.03 -8.86
N PRO A 63 7.54 4.58 -7.73
CA PRO A 63 7.52 6.02 -7.53
C PRO A 63 8.92 6.62 -7.67
N ILE A 64 9.08 7.58 -8.58
CA ILE A 64 10.37 8.25 -8.85
C ILE A 64 10.52 9.41 -7.86
N LEU A 65 10.71 9.09 -6.60
CA LEU A 65 11.07 10.06 -5.57
C LEU A 65 12.27 9.51 -4.80
N ASN A 66 13.15 10.39 -4.36
CA ASN A 66 14.27 10.04 -3.48
C ASN A 66 13.68 9.51 -2.16
N GLY A 67 13.28 8.25 -2.18
CA GLY A 67 12.61 7.60 -1.08
C GLY A 67 13.37 6.38 -0.62
N TYR A 68 13.28 6.16 0.66
CA TYR A 68 13.63 4.91 1.29
C TYR A 68 12.55 3.87 0.99
N ASN A 69 12.82 2.62 1.33
CA ASN A 69 11.83 1.55 1.16
C ASN A 69 10.48 1.95 1.77
N TYR A 70 9.44 1.92 0.97
CA TYR A 70 8.08 2.05 1.47
C TYR A 70 7.70 0.78 2.25
N LEU A 71 6.99 0.96 3.34
CA LEU A 71 6.62 -0.11 4.28
C LEU A 71 5.14 -0.44 4.22
N ASP A 72 4.31 0.56 3.93
CA ASP A 72 2.86 0.39 3.76
C ASP A 72 2.28 1.41 2.80
N MET A 73 1.08 1.13 2.30
CA MET A 73 0.32 2.05 1.46
C MET A 73 -1.19 1.86 1.69
N GLY A 74 -1.96 2.86 1.26
CA GLY A 74 -3.42 2.83 1.36
C GLY A 74 -4.07 3.90 0.49
N TRP A 75 -5.38 3.81 0.36
CA TRP A 75 -6.21 4.81 -0.33
C TRP A 75 -6.98 5.62 0.67
N ASP A 76 -6.94 6.94 0.52
CA ASP A 76 -7.84 7.81 1.26
C ASP A 76 -9.28 7.77 0.66
N PRO A 77 -10.29 8.30 1.36
CA PRO A 77 -11.67 8.32 0.86
C PRO A 77 -11.89 9.13 -0.42
N GLU A 78 -10.92 9.94 -0.83
CA GLU A 78 -10.95 10.69 -2.10
C GLU A 78 -10.35 9.88 -3.26
N GLY A 79 -9.78 8.69 -2.96
CA GLY A 79 -9.15 7.82 -3.94
C GLY A 79 -7.67 8.11 -4.19
N ASN A 80 -7.04 9.00 -3.43
CA ASN A 80 -5.61 9.24 -3.55
C ASN A 80 -4.82 8.09 -2.90
N ILE A 81 -3.69 7.75 -3.50
CA ILE A 81 -2.82 6.68 -3.00
C ILE A 81 -1.74 7.29 -2.11
N TRP A 82 -1.62 6.79 -0.89
CA TRP A 82 -0.57 7.17 0.06
C TRP A 82 0.40 6.02 0.25
N ALA A 83 1.70 6.32 0.29
CA ALA A 83 2.72 5.34 0.63
C ALA A 83 3.70 5.92 1.64
N GLY A 84 3.95 5.19 2.70
CA GLY A 84 4.82 5.57 3.80
C GLY A 84 6.03 4.65 3.93
N GLY A 85 7.13 5.18 4.40
CA GLY A 85 8.37 4.44 4.53
C GLY A 85 9.38 5.09 5.45
N GLY A 86 10.65 4.78 5.22
CA GLY A 86 11.74 5.19 6.08
C GLY A 86 11.99 6.70 6.09
N ASN A 87 12.50 7.19 7.20
CA ASN A 87 13.05 8.54 7.37
C ASN A 87 12.09 9.66 6.97
N GLY A 88 10.87 9.62 7.49
CA GLY A 88 9.85 10.64 7.21
C GLY A 88 9.25 10.56 5.80
N THR A 89 9.54 9.52 5.04
CA THR A 89 8.98 9.37 3.70
C THR A 89 7.49 9.10 3.75
N LEU A 90 6.71 10.05 3.29
CA LEU A 90 5.28 9.93 3.04
C LEU A 90 4.99 10.59 1.70
N ILE A 91 4.45 9.84 0.77
CA ILE A 91 4.15 10.31 -0.57
C ILE A 91 2.69 10.07 -0.93
N VAL A 92 2.17 10.90 -1.81
CA VAL A 92 0.80 10.80 -2.31
C VAL A 92 0.78 10.86 -3.83
N SER A 93 -0.07 10.05 -4.42
CA SER A 93 -0.48 10.12 -5.83
C SER A 93 -1.96 10.46 -5.91
N LYS A 94 -2.29 11.43 -6.77
CA LYS A 94 -3.67 11.86 -7.05
C LYS A 94 -4.16 11.46 -8.44
N ASP A 95 -3.38 10.61 -9.13
CA ASP A 95 -3.59 10.23 -10.52
C ASP A 95 -3.31 8.73 -10.76
N ASP A 96 -3.77 7.90 -9.84
CA ASP A 96 -3.63 6.43 -9.88
C ASP A 96 -2.19 5.93 -10.02
N GLY A 97 -1.27 6.58 -9.31
CA GLY A 97 0.13 6.15 -9.28
C GLY A 97 0.98 6.62 -10.45
N LYS A 98 0.48 7.50 -11.32
CA LYS A 98 1.25 8.03 -12.45
C LYS A 98 2.27 9.06 -12.00
N THR A 99 1.88 9.98 -11.11
CA THR A 99 2.78 10.95 -10.49
C THR A 99 2.67 10.91 -8.97
N TRP A 100 3.74 11.30 -8.30
CA TRP A 100 3.84 11.26 -6.85
C TRP A 100 4.44 12.56 -6.32
N SER A 101 3.98 12.99 -5.15
CA SER A 101 4.54 14.12 -4.42
C SER A 101 4.80 13.75 -2.96
N SER A 102 5.85 14.32 -2.38
CA SER A 102 6.14 14.12 -0.95
C SER A 102 5.25 15.02 -0.09
N ASP A 103 4.80 14.48 1.03
CA ASP A 103 4.16 15.30 2.05
C ASP A 103 5.20 16.17 2.77
N PRO A 104 5.06 17.51 2.76
CA PRO A 104 6.07 18.40 3.31
C PRO A 104 6.13 18.39 4.85
N ILE A 105 5.05 18.02 5.53
CA ILE A 105 5.02 17.95 6.99
C ILE A 105 5.71 16.67 7.46
N ALA A 106 5.37 15.55 6.86
CA ALA A 106 5.93 14.26 7.19
C ALA A 106 7.45 14.19 6.98
N SER A 107 7.96 14.83 5.92
CA SER A 107 9.40 14.81 5.58
C SER A 107 10.30 15.44 6.65
N ASN A 108 9.74 16.21 7.56
CA ASN A 108 10.46 16.79 8.70
C ASN A 108 10.42 15.92 9.97
N LEU A 109 9.70 14.80 9.94
CA LEU A 109 9.56 13.92 11.10
C LEU A 109 10.62 12.81 11.08
N PRO A 110 11.41 12.65 12.18
CA PRO A 110 12.45 11.64 12.25
C PRO A 110 11.87 10.26 12.61
N THR A 111 11.00 9.74 11.77
CA THR A 111 10.32 8.47 11.99
C THR A 111 10.22 7.66 10.70
N ASN A 112 10.04 6.36 10.83
CA ASN A 112 9.64 5.49 9.73
C ASN A 112 8.12 5.30 9.81
N PHE A 113 7.40 5.55 8.72
CA PHE A 113 5.97 5.29 8.65
C PHE A 113 5.73 3.83 8.30
N ILE A 114 5.09 3.11 9.21
CA ILE A 114 4.99 1.65 9.20
C ILE A 114 3.59 1.14 8.88
N LYS A 115 2.56 1.99 9.03
CA LYS A 115 1.18 1.61 8.76
C LYS A 115 0.37 2.80 8.30
N ILE A 116 -0.43 2.59 7.27
CA ILE A 116 -1.40 3.57 6.74
C ILE A 116 -2.78 2.90 6.76
N GLN A 117 -3.74 3.59 7.35
CA GLN A 117 -5.12 3.11 7.37
C GLN A 117 -6.10 4.26 7.23
N PHE A 118 -6.96 4.15 6.23
CA PHE A 118 -8.09 5.05 6.04
C PHE A 118 -9.39 4.27 6.25
N LEU A 119 -10.37 4.96 6.81
CA LEU A 119 -11.75 4.49 6.88
C LEU A 119 -12.55 5.21 5.81
N GLU A 120 -13.51 4.53 5.23
CA GLU A 120 -14.50 5.17 4.38
C GLU A 120 -15.25 6.26 5.15
N LYS A 121 -15.84 7.18 4.41
CA LYS A 121 -16.72 8.20 5.00
C LYS A 121 -17.80 7.48 5.79
N ASP A 122 -17.92 7.84 7.06
CA ASP A 122 -19.02 7.39 7.90
C ASP A 122 -20.30 8.18 7.58
N GLU A 123 -21.42 7.80 8.20
CA GLU A 123 -22.72 8.48 8.03
C GLU A 123 -22.68 9.96 8.45
N LEU A 124 -21.68 10.36 9.22
CA LEU A 124 -21.44 11.73 9.66
C LEU A 124 -20.55 12.52 8.70
N ASP A 125 -20.17 11.92 7.57
CA ASP A 125 -19.30 12.51 6.55
C ASP A 125 -17.93 12.98 7.10
N SER A 126 -17.46 12.35 8.15
CA SER A 126 -16.16 12.61 8.79
C SER A 126 -15.11 11.61 8.32
N PRO A 127 -14.33 11.94 7.29
CA PRO A 127 -13.27 11.04 6.84
C PRO A 127 -12.23 10.86 7.94
N LYS A 128 -11.76 9.63 8.11
CA LYS A 128 -10.76 9.27 9.11
C LYS A 128 -9.61 8.54 8.47
N GLY A 129 -8.41 8.97 8.83
CA GLY A 129 -7.21 8.29 8.41
C GLY A 129 -6.10 8.48 9.43
N PHE A 130 -5.31 7.44 9.61
CA PHE A 130 -4.16 7.46 10.50
C PHE A 130 -2.94 6.87 9.80
N ILE A 131 -1.81 7.53 10.02
CA ILE A 131 -0.51 7.05 9.57
C ILE A 131 0.35 6.89 10.80
N LEU A 132 0.75 5.66 11.04
CA LEU A 132 1.51 5.27 12.23
C LEU A 132 3.00 5.29 11.91
N GLY A 133 3.74 6.02 12.69
CA GLY A 133 5.20 6.03 12.69
C GLY A 133 5.78 5.26 13.88
N GLU A 134 7.06 4.96 13.80
CA GLU A 134 7.80 4.43 14.94
C GLU A 134 7.88 5.45 16.08
N ARG A 135 8.19 4.97 17.28
CA ARG A 135 8.38 5.79 18.50
C ARG A 135 7.18 6.64 18.89
N GLY A 136 5.95 6.16 18.60
CA GLY A 136 4.71 6.80 19.00
C GLY A 136 4.25 7.96 18.12
N TYR A 137 4.85 8.16 16.95
CA TYR A 137 4.33 9.13 15.98
C TYR A 137 3.02 8.63 15.37
N ILE A 138 2.01 9.48 15.41
CA ILE A 138 0.72 9.23 14.77
C ILE A 138 0.31 10.50 14.03
N LEU A 139 0.13 10.39 12.72
CA LEU A 139 -0.47 11.46 11.93
C LEU A 139 -1.96 11.14 11.73
N LYS A 140 -2.80 12.15 11.93
CA LYS A 140 -4.22 12.09 11.63
C LYS A 140 -4.48 12.84 10.34
N TRP A 141 -5.10 12.17 9.40
CA TRP A 141 -5.59 12.78 8.17
C TRP A 141 -7.03 13.28 8.38
N ASN A 142 -7.31 14.50 7.96
CA ASN A 142 -8.60 15.15 8.21
C ASN A 142 -9.36 15.49 6.90
N GLY A 143 -8.86 15.02 5.76
CA GLY A 143 -9.43 15.35 4.45
C GLY A 143 -8.70 16.47 3.75
#